data_de6ac66f8cd1b632e64ba28e80fb3db5
#
_entry.id   de6ac66f8cd1b632e64ba28e80fb3db5
#
_cell.length_a   1.000
_cell.length_b   1.000
_cell.length_c   1.000
_cell.angle_alpha   90.00
_cell.angle_beta   90.00
_cell.angle_gamma   90.00
#
_symmetry.space_group_name_H-M   'P 1'
#
loop_
_entity.id
_entity.type
_entity.pdbx_description
1 polymer ?
#
loop_
_entity_poly.entity_id
_entity_poly.type
_entity_poly.pdbx_seq_one_letter_code
_entity_poly.pdbx_strand_id
1 'polypeptide(L)'
;MSLNKKSVDDINVKGKRVLCRCDFNVPLKNGEITDENRLVAALPTIKKLIADGGKVILCSHLGKVKTEEDKQTKTLAPVAKRLTELLGQEVKFVPSLEVVDDTVKAAVDAMKDGDVILLENTRFRAEETKNGEAFSKDLASICDVFVNDAFGTAHRAHCSNVGVAGLVDTAVVGYLMQKEIDFLGNAVENPVRPFVAILGGAKVADKLNVISNLLEKCDTLIIGGGMAYTFLKAKGYEIGLSLVDDSKIDYCKEMMEKAEKLGKKLLFPVDTVMIEDFPNPIDDPSIKTEVFDADKMPADKEGCDIGPKTIELYSDAVKTAKTVVWNGPMGVFENPVLAAGTKAVAAALADTDATTIIGGGDSAAAVNQLGYGSKMSHISTGGGASLEFLEGKELPGVAAANDK
;
A
#
# COMPACT_ATOMS: atom_id res chain seq x y z
N MET A 1 -8.97 16.33 2.86
CA MET A 1 -9.53 15.54 1.73
C MET A 1 -10.80 14.86 2.21
N SER A 2 -11.90 14.98 1.45
CA SER A 2 -13.11 14.19 1.74
C SER A 2 -12.87 12.72 1.41
N LEU A 3 -13.29 11.81 2.30
CA LEU A 3 -13.28 10.36 2.10
C LEU A 3 -14.66 9.83 1.67
N ASN A 4 -15.69 10.68 1.65
CA ASN A 4 -17.04 10.30 1.24
C ASN A 4 -17.19 10.37 -0.29
N LYS A 5 -16.59 9.40 -0.99
CA LYS A 5 -16.54 9.37 -2.46
C LYS A 5 -17.67 8.53 -3.06
N LYS A 6 -18.16 8.94 -4.22
CA LYS A 6 -19.02 8.09 -5.05
C LYS A 6 -18.25 6.87 -5.55
N SER A 7 -18.90 5.74 -5.52
CA SER A 7 -18.38 4.47 -6.05
C SER A 7 -19.18 4.00 -7.27
N VAL A 8 -18.77 2.88 -7.83
CA VAL A 8 -19.52 2.23 -8.94
C VAL A 8 -20.95 1.86 -8.56
N ASP A 9 -21.27 1.76 -7.27
CA ASP A 9 -22.65 1.51 -6.79
C ASP A 9 -23.53 2.76 -6.83
N ASP A 10 -22.94 3.94 -6.92
CA ASP A 10 -23.67 5.22 -6.85
C ASP A 10 -24.03 5.79 -8.24
N ILE A 11 -23.72 5.09 -9.31
CA ILE A 11 -23.89 5.55 -10.69
C ILE A 11 -24.59 4.52 -11.57
N ASN A 12 -25.13 4.99 -12.69
CA ASN A 12 -25.68 4.14 -13.75
C ASN A 12 -24.79 4.22 -14.99
N VAL A 13 -24.22 3.07 -15.38
CA VAL A 13 -23.29 2.98 -16.52
C VAL A 13 -23.89 2.34 -17.76
N LYS A 14 -25.17 1.96 -17.74
CA LYS A 14 -25.82 1.28 -18.87
C LYS A 14 -25.65 2.06 -20.17
N GLY A 15 -25.10 1.43 -21.18
CA GLY A 15 -24.85 2.02 -22.50
C GLY A 15 -23.73 3.06 -22.52
N LYS A 16 -23.06 3.32 -21.41
CA LYS A 16 -22.00 4.32 -21.31
C LYS A 16 -20.62 3.71 -21.49
N ARG A 17 -19.71 4.49 -22.07
CA ARG A 17 -18.29 4.14 -22.17
C ARG A 17 -17.64 4.44 -20.83
N VAL A 18 -17.12 3.41 -20.17
CA VAL A 18 -16.53 3.49 -18.83
C VAL A 18 -15.04 3.20 -18.91
N LEU A 19 -14.21 4.21 -18.69
CA LEU A 19 -12.78 4.02 -18.53
C LEU A 19 -12.50 3.63 -17.08
N CYS A 20 -12.02 2.40 -16.88
CA CYS A 20 -11.67 1.88 -15.56
C CYS A 20 -10.15 1.74 -15.41
N ARG A 21 -9.56 2.56 -14.55
CA ARG A 21 -8.13 2.53 -14.24
C ARG A 21 -7.86 1.46 -13.19
N CYS A 22 -7.25 0.37 -13.62
CA CYS A 22 -6.84 -0.75 -12.77
C CYS A 22 -5.35 -0.71 -12.45
N ASP A 23 -4.92 -1.56 -11.54
CA ASP A 23 -3.51 -1.83 -11.32
C ASP A 23 -3.18 -3.24 -11.82
N PHE A 24 -2.70 -3.31 -13.05
CA PHE A 24 -2.24 -4.52 -13.72
C PHE A 24 -0.71 -4.57 -13.82
N ASN A 25 -0.03 -3.84 -12.94
CA ASN A 25 1.42 -3.87 -12.84
C ASN A 25 1.89 -5.17 -12.18
N VAL A 26 1.75 -6.26 -12.94
CA VAL A 26 2.06 -7.63 -12.50
C VAL A 26 3.51 -7.99 -12.86
N PRO A 27 4.15 -8.88 -12.08
CA PRO A 27 5.47 -9.38 -12.45
C PRO A 27 5.37 -10.32 -13.65
N LEU A 28 6.28 -10.12 -14.60
CA LEU A 28 6.41 -10.93 -15.81
C LEU A 28 7.78 -11.62 -15.82
N LYS A 29 7.80 -12.88 -16.25
CA LYS A 29 9.03 -13.62 -16.57
C LYS A 29 8.87 -14.25 -17.94
N ASN A 30 9.72 -13.89 -18.88
CA ASN A 30 9.65 -14.36 -20.26
C ASN A 30 8.26 -14.14 -20.91
N GLY A 31 7.64 -13.01 -20.62
CA GLY A 31 6.31 -12.67 -21.14
C GLY A 31 5.13 -13.36 -20.44
N GLU A 32 5.38 -14.15 -19.41
CA GLU A 32 4.36 -14.83 -18.63
C GLU A 32 4.15 -14.17 -17.27
N ILE A 33 2.89 -14.08 -16.82
CA ILE A 33 2.51 -13.53 -15.53
C ILE A 33 2.88 -14.54 -14.44
N THR A 34 3.73 -14.14 -13.48
CA THR A 34 4.16 -14.99 -12.37
C THR A 34 3.32 -14.83 -11.10
N ASP A 35 2.58 -13.73 -10.99
CA ASP A 35 1.62 -13.45 -9.91
C ASP A 35 0.43 -12.69 -10.48
N GLU A 36 -0.75 -13.28 -10.40
CA GLU A 36 -1.99 -12.72 -10.94
C GLU A 36 -2.91 -12.09 -9.90
N ASN A 37 -2.47 -11.94 -8.66
CA ASN A 37 -3.31 -11.45 -7.56
C ASN A 37 -3.97 -10.11 -7.87
N ARG A 38 -3.27 -9.20 -8.54
CA ARG A 38 -3.82 -7.90 -8.95
C ARG A 38 -4.92 -8.02 -9.99
N LEU A 39 -4.83 -8.99 -10.89
CA LEU A 39 -5.89 -9.26 -11.87
C LEU A 39 -7.14 -9.79 -11.17
N VAL A 40 -6.98 -10.77 -10.30
CA VAL A 40 -8.08 -11.36 -9.52
C VAL A 40 -8.74 -10.30 -8.65
N ALA A 41 -7.97 -9.45 -8.00
CA ALA A 41 -8.48 -8.37 -7.16
C ALA A 41 -9.31 -7.32 -7.93
N ALA A 42 -9.03 -7.12 -9.21
CA ALA A 42 -9.77 -6.18 -10.06
C ALA A 42 -11.12 -6.74 -10.57
N LEU A 43 -11.30 -8.06 -10.53
CA LEU A 43 -12.50 -8.70 -11.11
C LEU A 43 -13.83 -8.20 -10.55
N PRO A 44 -14.01 -7.98 -9.24
CA PRO A 44 -15.28 -7.51 -8.71
C PRO A 44 -15.77 -6.20 -9.34
N THR A 45 -14.89 -5.22 -9.48
CA THR A 45 -15.21 -3.94 -10.14
C THR A 45 -15.53 -4.14 -11.63
N ILE A 46 -14.70 -4.91 -12.33
CA ILE A 46 -14.91 -5.17 -13.76
C ILE A 46 -16.25 -5.89 -13.99
N LYS A 47 -16.53 -6.94 -13.20
CA LYS A 47 -17.79 -7.69 -13.29
C LYS A 47 -19.02 -6.83 -12.98
N LYS A 48 -18.91 -5.92 -12.02
CA LYS A 48 -19.99 -4.96 -11.71
C LYS A 48 -20.31 -4.08 -12.89
N LEU A 49 -19.28 -3.50 -13.52
CA LEU A 49 -19.45 -2.64 -14.69
C LEU A 49 -20.05 -3.40 -15.88
N ILE A 50 -19.62 -4.64 -16.11
CA ILE A 50 -20.19 -5.52 -17.15
C ILE A 50 -21.66 -5.81 -16.85
N ALA A 51 -21.99 -6.22 -15.64
CA ALA A 51 -23.36 -6.59 -15.23
C ALA A 51 -24.31 -5.40 -15.32
N ASP A 52 -23.83 -4.18 -15.08
CA ASP A 52 -24.60 -2.96 -15.18
C ASP A 52 -24.76 -2.45 -16.64
N GLY A 53 -24.24 -3.18 -17.61
CA GLY A 53 -24.39 -2.86 -19.05
C GLY A 53 -23.44 -1.77 -19.55
N GLY A 54 -22.32 -1.53 -18.86
CA GLY A 54 -21.29 -0.60 -19.31
C GLY A 54 -20.49 -1.15 -20.50
N LYS A 55 -19.94 -0.25 -21.30
CA LYS A 55 -18.90 -0.53 -22.27
C LYS A 55 -17.57 -0.29 -21.57
N VAL A 56 -16.90 -1.37 -21.17
CA VAL A 56 -15.79 -1.33 -20.21
C VAL A 56 -14.46 -1.20 -20.92
N ILE A 57 -13.76 -0.10 -20.68
CA ILE A 57 -12.44 0.19 -21.25
C ILE A 57 -11.44 0.18 -20.08
N LEU A 58 -10.61 -0.86 -20.02
CA LEU A 58 -9.61 -1.02 -18.97
C LEU A 58 -8.30 -0.33 -19.38
N CYS A 59 -7.64 0.30 -18.43
CA CYS A 59 -6.30 0.83 -18.60
C CYS A 59 -5.44 0.61 -17.35
N SER A 60 -4.15 0.50 -17.56
CA SER A 60 -3.14 0.36 -16.51
C SER A 60 -1.75 0.69 -17.02
N HIS A 61 -0.86 0.99 -16.10
CA HIS A 61 0.57 0.96 -16.38
C HIS A 61 1.14 -0.43 -16.13
N LEU A 62 2.33 -0.68 -16.71
CA LEU A 62 3.13 -1.89 -16.45
C LEU A 62 4.60 -1.49 -16.43
N GLY A 63 5.24 -1.62 -15.27
CA GLY A 63 6.65 -1.31 -15.08
C GLY A 63 7.00 0.16 -15.36
N LYS A 64 8.27 0.39 -15.64
CA LYS A 64 8.80 1.71 -16.05
C LYS A 64 9.16 1.64 -17.53
N VAL A 65 8.66 2.58 -18.31
CA VAL A 65 8.97 2.70 -19.74
C VAL A 65 9.85 3.93 -19.93
N LYS A 66 11.11 3.70 -20.30
CA LYS A 66 12.11 4.76 -20.51
C LYS A 66 12.66 4.79 -21.93
N THR A 67 12.59 3.67 -22.63
CA THR A 67 13.13 3.48 -23.96
C THR A 67 12.11 2.85 -24.89
N GLU A 68 12.32 2.94 -26.19
CA GLU A 68 11.49 2.25 -27.21
C GLU A 68 11.56 0.73 -27.05
N GLU A 69 12.69 0.20 -26.62
CA GLU A 69 12.88 -1.22 -26.36
C GLU A 69 11.98 -1.72 -25.19
N ASP A 70 11.76 -0.89 -24.17
CA ASP A 70 10.88 -1.21 -23.06
C ASP A 70 9.44 -1.51 -23.56
N LYS A 71 8.99 -0.85 -24.61
CA LYS A 71 7.65 -1.04 -25.19
C LYS A 71 7.44 -2.44 -25.78
N GLN A 72 8.52 -3.13 -26.13
CA GLN A 72 8.46 -4.50 -26.67
C GLN A 72 8.17 -5.54 -25.58
N THR A 73 8.66 -5.30 -24.35
CA THR A 73 8.54 -6.24 -23.23
C THR A 73 7.49 -5.87 -22.21
N LYS A 74 7.03 -4.61 -22.19
CA LYS A 74 6.08 -4.09 -21.20
C LYS A 74 4.70 -3.84 -21.80
N THR A 75 4.31 -4.67 -22.76
CA THR A 75 2.96 -4.68 -23.30
C THR A 75 1.98 -5.36 -22.34
N LEU A 76 0.73 -4.90 -22.35
CA LEU A 76 -0.36 -5.51 -21.59
C LEU A 76 -1.05 -6.69 -22.29
N ALA A 77 -0.55 -7.12 -23.45
CA ALA A 77 -1.11 -8.26 -24.17
C ALA A 77 -1.28 -9.53 -23.32
N PRO A 78 -0.29 -9.95 -22.50
CA PRO A 78 -0.46 -11.10 -21.60
C PRO A 78 -1.57 -10.91 -20.58
N VAL A 79 -1.79 -9.68 -20.11
CA VAL A 79 -2.85 -9.33 -19.16
C VAL A 79 -4.22 -9.50 -19.80
N ALA A 80 -4.41 -9.02 -21.04
CA ALA A 80 -5.66 -9.20 -21.78
C ALA A 80 -6.02 -10.67 -21.96
N LYS A 81 -5.03 -11.49 -22.31
CA LYS A 81 -5.20 -12.94 -22.46
C LYS A 81 -5.67 -13.58 -21.15
N ARG A 82 -5.00 -13.26 -20.05
CA ARG A 82 -5.34 -13.84 -18.74
C ARG A 82 -6.68 -13.35 -18.21
N LEU A 83 -7.02 -12.07 -18.40
CA LEU A 83 -8.32 -11.53 -18.02
C LEU A 83 -9.46 -12.21 -18.79
N THR A 84 -9.27 -12.51 -20.07
CA THR A 84 -10.24 -13.26 -20.88
C THR A 84 -10.57 -14.60 -20.22
N GLU A 85 -9.56 -15.33 -19.77
CA GLU A 85 -9.74 -16.61 -19.08
C GLU A 85 -10.46 -16.42 -17.74
N LEU A 86 -10.04 -15.44 -16.93
CA LEU A 86 -10.59 -15.18 -15.59
C LEU A 86 -12.04 -14.70 -15.63
N LEU A 87 -12.40 -13.89 -16.64
CA LEU A 87 -13.76 -13.36 -16.81
C LEU A 87 -14.70 -14.33 -17.51
N GLY A 88 -14.15 -15.31 -18.26
CA GLY A 88 -14.96 -16.20 -19.09
C GLY A 88 -15.62 -15.51 -20.29
N GLN A 89 -15.11 -14.33 -20.68
CA GLN A 89 -15.51 -13.60 -21.87
C GLN A 89 -14.32 -12.87 -22.48
N GLU A 90 -14.40 -12.52 -23.74
CA GLU A 90 -13.32 -11.82 -24.44
C GLU A 90 -13.01 -10.46 -23.81
N VAL A 91 -11.75 -10.24 -23.50
CA VAL A 91 -11.17 -8.93 -23.27
C VAL A 91 -10.36 -8.58 -24.51
N LYS A 92 -10.90 -7.70 -25.33
CA LYS A 92 -10.27 -7.30 -26.59
C LYS A 92 -9.07 -6.39 -26.28
N PHE A 93 -7.87 -6.88 -26.58
CA PHE A 93 -6.67 -6.04 -26.50
C PHE A 93 -6.55 -5.18 -27.75
N VAL A 94 -6.42 -3.86 -27.57
CA VAL A 94 -6.26 -2.92 -28.67
C VAL A 94 -4.89 -2.24 -28.56
N PRO A 95 -3.85 -2.82 -29.20
CA PRO A 95 -2.51 -2.29 -29.11
C PRO A 95 -2.36 -0.97 -29.84
N SER A 96 -1.68 -0.02 -29.21
CA SER A 96 -1.26 1.24 -29.83
C SER A 96 -0.10 1.83 -29.04
N LEU A 97 0.96 2.25 -29.72
CA LEU A 97 2.08 2.95 -29.10
C LEU A 97 1.65 4.33 -28.56
N GLU A 98 0.56 4.89 -29.07
CA GLU A 98 -0.04 6.15 -28.61
C GLU A 98 -1.10 5.94 -27.53
N VAL A 99 -1.40 4.70 -27.16
CA VAL A 99 -2.43 4.26 -26.21
C VAL A 99 -3.86 4.60 -26.70
N VAL A 100 -4.08 5.82 -27.13
CA VAL A 100 -5.34 6.27 -27.75
C VAL A 100 -5.02 6.87 -29.12
N ASP A 101 -5.49 6.21 -30.17
CA ASP A 101 -5.39 6.63 -31.55
C ASP A 101 -6.73 6.38 -32.27
N ASP A 102 -6.79 6.61 -33.58
CA ASP A 102 -8.02 6.41 -34.35
C ASP A 102 -8.49 4.95 -34.38
N THR A 103 -7.55 4.00 -34.32
CA THR A 103 -7.88 2.57 -34.25
C THR A 103 -8.54 2.25 -32.92
N VAL A 104 -8.02 2.79 -31.80
CA VAL A 104 -8.61 2.62 -30.48
C VAL A 104 -10.00 3.28 -30.41
N LYS A 105 -10.15 4.50 -30.94
CA LYS A 105 -11.44 5.19 -30.98
C LYS A 105 -12.48 4.38 -31.77
N ALA A 106 -12.10 3.83 -32.94
CA ALA A 106 -12.98 2.97 -33.73
C ALA A 106 -13.39 1.70 -32.97
N ALA A 107 -12.45 1.07 -32.23
CA ALA A 107 -12.76 -0.10 -31.41
C ALA A 107 -13.73 0.24 -30.29
N VAL A 108 -13.59 1.39 -29.65
CA VAL A 108 -14.51 1.87 -28.61
C VAL A 108 -15.90 2.15 -29.18
N ASP A 109 -15.97 2.80 -30.35
CA ASP A 109 -17.25 3.12 -31.02
C ASP A 109 -18.00 1.85 -31.42
N ALA A 110 -17.32 0.76 -31.70
CA ALA A 110 -17.90 -0.53 -32.04
C ALA A 110 -18.37 -1.37 -30.85
N MET A 111 -18.08 -0.96 -29.62
CA MET A 111 -18.46 -1.69 -28.41
C MET A 111 -19.98 -1.77 -28.23
N LYS A 112 -20.40 -2.92 -27.69
CA LYS A 112 -21.75 -3.15 -27.19
C LYS A 112 -21.75 -3.15 -25.67
N ASP A 113 -22.93 -3.00 -25.08
CA ASP A 113 -23.10 -3.08 -23.64
C ASP A 113 -22.56 -4.42 -23.10
N GLY A 114 -21.70 -4.36 -22.11
CA GLY A 114 -21.04 -5.52 -21.51
C GLY A 114 -19.72 -5.93 -22.18
N ASP A 115 -19.34 -5.35 -23.30
CA ASP A 115 -18.04 -5.60 -23.93
C ASP A 115 -16.90 -5.02 -23.08
N VAL A 116 -15.72 -5.64 -23.19
CA VAL A 116 -14.50 -5.23 -22.49
C VAL A 116 -13.34 -5.06 -23.46
N ILE A 117 -12.69 -3.91 -23.39
CA ILE A 117 -11.45 -3.60 -24.09
C ILE A 117 -10.35 -3.35 -23.05
N LEU A 118 -9.11 -3.77 -23.34
CA LEU A 118 -7.91 -3.33 -22.64
C LEU A 118 -7.04 -2.49 -23.55
N LEU A 119 -6.70 -1.28 -23.10
CA LEU A 119 -5.75 -0.40 -23.78
C LEU A 119 -4.31 -0.89 -23.52
N GLU A 120 -3.39 -0.41 -24.35
CA GLU A 120 -1.96 -0.63 -24.14
C GLU A 120 -1.45 0.14 -22.90
N ASN A 121 -0.30 -0.27 -22.38
CA ASN A 121 0.38 0.33 -21.22
C ASN A 121 0.37 1.86 -21.28
N THR A 122 -0.28 2.50 -20.32
CA THR A 122 -0.43 3.97 -20.30
C THR A 122 0.90 4.71 -20.31
N ARG A 123 1.98 4.07 -19.80
CA ARG A 123 3.34 4.64 -19.79
C ARG A 123 4.04 4.57 -21.15
N PHE A 124 3.41 4.02 -22.17
CA PHE A 124 3.89 4.20 -23.53
C PHE A 124 3.80 5.67 -23.97
N ARG A 125 2.90 6.43 -23.37
CA ARG A 125 2.88 7.89 -23.50
C ARG A 125 3.75 8.51 -22.41
N ALA A 126 4.75 9.29 -22.83
CA ALA A 126 5.65 10.00 -21.91
C ALA A 126 4.92 10.98 -20.97
N GLU A 127 3.78 11.49 -21.41
CA GLU A 127 2.95 12.43 -20.64
C GLU A 127 2.27 11.79 -19.43
N GLU A 128 2.08 10.48 -19.40
CA GLU A 128 1.34 9.77 -18.34
C GLU A 128 1.80 10.18 -16.94
N THR A 129 3.08 10.05 -16.66
CA THR A 129 3.64 10.34 -15.32
C THR A 129 3.77 11.83 -15.01
N LYS A 130 3.57 12.69 -16.00
CA LYS A 130 3.61 14.14 -15.88
C LYS A 130 2.24 14.78 -15.82
N ASN A 131 1.19 13.99 -15.84
CA ASN A 131 -0.19 14.45 -15.91
C ASN A 131 -0.42 15.42 -17.09
N GLY A 132 0.15 15.10 -18.24
CA GLY A 132 0.12 15.98 -19.43
C GLY A 132 -1.30 16.15 -20.00
N GLU A 133 -1.61 17.36 -20.44
CA GLU A 133 -2.95 17.73 -20.90
C GLU A 133 -3.40 16.94 -22.14
N ALA A 134 -2.52 16.77 -23.12
CA ALA A 134 -2.88 16.11 -24.38
C ALA A 134 -3.32 14.65 -24.17
N PHE A 135 -2.55 13.88 -23.42
CA PHE A 135 -2.92 12.48 -23.13
C PHE A 135 -4.14 12.37 -22.23
N SER A 136 -4.28 13.25 -21.25
CA SER A 136 -5.48 13.31 -20.41
C SER A 136 -6.74 13.56 -21.23
N LYS A 137 -6.69 14.47 -22.23
CA LYS A 137 -7.77 14.73 -23.18
C LYS A 137 -8.07 13.52 -24.08
N ASP A 138 -7.03 12.83 -24.55
CA ASP A 138 -7.19 11.62 -25.35
C ASP A 138 -7.95 10.55 -24.56
N LEU A 139 -7.57 10.31 -23.30
CA LEU A 139 -8.28 9.37 -22.44
C LEU A 139 -9.73 9.79 -22.17
N ALA A 140 -9.96 11.07 -21.90
CA ALA A 140 -11.32 11.59 -21.68
C ALA A 140 -12.20 11.49 -22.93
N SER A 141 -11.63 11.56 -24.14
CA SER A 141 -12.34 11.49 -25.41
C SER A 141 -13.01 10.15 -25.68
N ILE A 142 -12.56 9.08 -25.03
CA ILE A 142 -13.07 7.72 -25.23
C ILE A 142 -14.00 7.24 -24.12
N CYS A 143 -14.35 8.08 -23.16
CA CYS A 143 -15.21 7.67 -22.05
C CYS A 143 -16.25 8.73 -21.67
N ASP A 144 -17.35 8.28 -21.11
CA ASP A 144 -18.39 9.10 -20.50
C ASP A 144 -18.25 9.11 -18.97
N VAL A 145 -17.72 8.03 -18.42
CA VAL A 145 -17.51 7.81 -16.99
C VAL A 145 -16.09 7.32 -16.75
N PHE A 146 -15.46 7.83 -15.70
CA PHE A 146 -14.16 7.35 -15.26
C PHE A 146 -14.29 6.66 -13.89
N VAL A 147 -13.68 5.48 -13.79
CA VAL A 147 -13.59 4.71 -12.54
C VAL A 147 -12.12 4.53 -12.17
N ASN A 148 -11.72 4.96 -10.97
CA ASN A 148 -10.39 4.71 -10.44
C ASN A 148 -10.43 3.55 -9.44
N ASP A 149 -9.75 2.46 -9.76
CA ASP A 149 -9.65 1.28 -8.91
C ASP A 149 -8.20 0.91 -8.56
N ALA A 150 -7.29 1.86 -8.75
CA ALA A 150 -5.86 1.68 -8.55
C ALA A 150 -5.34 2.53 -7.37
N PHE A 151 -5.52 2.04 -6.15
CA PHE A 151 -5.06 2.75 -4.95
C PHE A 151 -3.53 2.90 -4.89
N GLY A 152 -2.78 1.91 -5.37
CA GLY A 152 -1.33 1.94 -5.37
C GLY A 152 -0.70 3.11 -6.13
N THR A 153 -1.42 3.75 -7.05
CA THR A 153 -0.97 4.94 -7.78
C THR A 153 -1.68 6.22 -7.34
N ALA A 154 -2.57 6.15 -6.36
CA ALA A 154 -3.41 7.28 -5.94
C ALA A 154 -2.63 8.45 -5.32
N HIS A 155 -1.41 8.21 -4.85
CA HIS A 155 -0.51 9.24 -4.30
C HIS A 155 0.17 10.10 -5.38
N ARG A 156 0.01 9.76 -6.65
CA ARG A 156 0.60 10.46 -7.79
C ARG A 156 -0.48 11.03 -8.70
N ALA A 157 -0.23 12.22 -9.24
CA ALA A 157 -1.07 12.80 -10.26
C ALA A 157 -0.55 12.38 -11.65
N HIS A 158 -1.23 11.42 -12.27
CA HIS A 158 -0.95 10.94 -13.63
C HIS A 158 -2.15 11.21 -14.55
N CYS A 159 -1.96 11.12 -15.86
CA CYS A 159 -3.05 11.29 -16.83
C CYS A 159 -4.19 10.29 -16.59
N SER A 160 -3.86 9.03 -16.35
CA SER A 160 -4.84 7.94 -16.21
C SER A 160 -5.56 7.89 -14.85
N ASN A 161 -5.26 8.79 -13.92
CA ASN A 161 -6.01 8.91 -12.67
C ASN A 161 -6.55 10.33 -12.43
N VAL A 162 -5.67 11.32 -12.28
CA VAL A 162 -6.08 12.72 -11.98
C VAL A 162 -6.47 13.46 -13.24
N GLY A 163 -5.65 13.39 -14.29
CA GLY A 163 -5.88 14.16 -15.51
C GLY A 163 -7.22 13.85 -16.17
N VAL A 164 -7.51 12.58 -16.40
CA VAL A 164 -8.77 12.15 -17.01
C VAL A 164 -9.98 12.44 -16.11
N ALA A 165 -9.84 12.24 -14.80
CA ALA A 165 -10.92 12.51 -13.83
C ALA A 165 -11.37 13.98 -13.87
N GLY A 166 -10.43 14.91 -14.06
CA GLY A 166 -10.73 16.33 -14.15
C GLY A 166 -11.42 16.78 -15.44
N LEU A 167 -11.49 15.91 -16.44
CA LEU A 167 -12.06 16.21 -17.77
C LEU A 167 -13.39 15.51 -18.06
N VAL A 168 -13.91 14.75 -17.13
CA VAL A 168 -15.21 14.06 -17.22
C VAL A 168 -16.12 14.51 -16.08
N ASP A 169 -17.44 14.50 -16.32
CA ASP A 169 -18.41 14.92 -15.29
C ASP A 169 -18.57 13.89 -14.18
N THR A 170 -18.42 12.60 -14.50
CA THR A 170 -18.59 11.50 -13.57
C THR A 170 -17.27 10.75 -13.40
N ALA A 171 -16.63 10.94 -12.27
CA ALA A 171 -15.42 10.24 -11.84
C ALA A 171 -15.68 9.61 -10.48
N VAL A 172 -15.62 8.29 -10.39
CA VAL A 172 -15.92 7.53 -9.16
C VAL A 172 -14.83 6.54 -8.85
N VAL A 173 -14.93 5.89 -7.69
CA VAL A 173 -13.98 4.86 -7.28
C VAL A 173 -14.56 3.46 -7.48
N GLY A 174 -13.67 2.50 -7.77
CA GLY A 174 -14.00 1.09 -7.79
C GLY A 174 -13.99 0.47 -6.39
N TYR A 175 -14.29 -0.82 -6.30
CA TYR A 175 -14.37 -1.54 -5.01
C TYR A 175 -13.04 -1.64 -4.27
N LEU A 176 -11.91 -1.80 -4.98
CA LEU A 176 -10.60 -1.82 -4.31
C LEU A 176 -10.28 -0.47 -3.66
N MET A 177 -10.49 0.60 -4.39
CA MET A 177 -10.29 1.96 -3.89
C MET A 177 -11.25 2.24 -2.73
N GLN A 178 -12.52 1.86 -2.84
CA GLN A 178 -13.51 2.06 -1.78
C GLN A 178 -13.11 1.31 -0.51
N LYS A 179 -12.62 0.09 -0.64
CA LYS A 179 -12.15 -0.70 0.50
C LYS A 179 -10.98 -0.04 1.22
N GLU A 180 -10.03 0.51 0.48
CA GLU A 180 -8.90 1.26 1.06
C GLU A 180 -9.39 2.51 1.79
N ILE A 181 -10.34 3.24 1.22
CA ILE A 181 -10.95 4.42 1.86
C ILE A 181 -11.69 4.02 3.14
N ASP A 182 -12.49 2.96 3.10
CA ASP A 182 -13.32 2.52 4.23
C ASP A 182 -12.46 2.01 5.39
N PHE A 183 -11.42 1.26 5.10
CA PHE A 183 -10.57 0.70 6.15
C PHE A 183 -9.45 1.65 6.56
N LEU A 184 -8.50 1.91 5.67
CA LEU A 184 -7.33 2.72 6.00
C LEU A 184 -7.70 4.17 6.26
N GLY A 185 -8.54 4.76 5.41
CA GLY A 185 -8.97 6.13 5.52
C GLY A 185 -9.72 6.39 6.83
N ASN A 186 -10.75 5.63 7.10
CA ASN A 186 -11.57 5.80 8.31
C ASN A 186 -10.82 5.43 9.59
N ALA A 187 -9.94 4.44 9.55
CA ALA A 187 -9.14 4.05 10.71
C ALA A 187 -8.22 5.18 11.19
N VAL A 188 -7.70 5.99 10.27
CA VAL A 188 -6.81 7.11 10.62
C VAL A 188 -7.59 8.37 10.95
N GLU A 189 -8.62 8.70 10.17
CA GLU A 189 -9.38 9.95 10.32
C GLU A 189 -10.49 9.87 11.37
N ASN A 190 -11.15 8.71 11.49
CA ASN A 190 -12.29 8.49 12.39
C ASN A 190 -12.18 7.16 13.15
N PRO A 191 -11.08 6.92 13.90
CA PRO A 191 -10.87 5.62 14.55
C PRO A 191 -11.89 5.37 15.67
N VAL A 192 -12.28 4.11 15.81
CA VAL A 192 -12.90 3.63 17.05
C VAL A 192 -11.77 3.45 18.08
N ARG A 193 -11.88 4.15 19.21
CA ARG A 193 -10.82 4.18 20.22
C ARG A 193 -10.99 3.09 21.27
N PRO A 194 -9.92 2.58 21.87
CA PRO A 194 -8.52 3.02 21.70
C PRO A 194 -7.94 2.68 20.31
N PHE A 195 -7.22 3.63 19.74
CA PHE A 195 -6.49 3.48 18.49
C PHE A 195 -5.00 3.27 18.78
N VAL A 196 -4.48 2.10 18.41
CA VAL A 196 -3.06 1.74 18.51
C VAL A 196 -2.44 1.73 17.13
N ALA A 197 -1.39 2.52 16.94
CA ALA A 197 -0.58 2.50 15.73
C ALA A 197 0.76 1.79 16.03
N ILE A 198 1.20 0.94 15.12
CA ILE A 198 2.46 0.18 15.23
C ILE A 198 3.32 0.51 14.02
N LEU A 199 4.49 1.05 14.28
CA LEU A 199 5.49 1.38 13.26
C LEU A 199 6.76 0.59 13.48
N GLY A 200 7.26 0.01 12.41
CA GLY A 200 8.53 -0.70 12.38
C GLY A 200 9.30 -0.40 11.08
N GLY A 201 10.29 -1.23 10.80
CA GLY A 201 11.17 -1.06 9.66
C GLY A 201 12.59 -0.66 10.08
N ALA A 202 13.49 -0.57 9.10
CA ALA A 202 14.91 -0.40 9.38
C ALA A 202 15.31 1.04 9.72
N LYS A 203 14.68 2.04 9.11
CA LYS A 203 15.14 3.43 9.18
C LYS A 203 14.08 4.39 9.68
N VAL A 204 14.40 5.15 10.71
CA VAL A 204 13.52 6.20 11.23
C VAL A 204 13.29 7.31 10.20
N ALA A 205 14.29 7.62 9.37
CA ALA A 205 14.20 8.65 8.33
C ALA A 205 13.05 8.41 7.33
N ASP A 206 12.71 7.15 7.07
CA ASP A 206 11.64 6.78 6.14
C ASP A 206 10.23 6.99 6.73
N LYS A 207 10.13 7.22 8.03
CA LYS A 207 8.87 7.27 8.79
C LYS A 207 8.62 8.60 9.52
N LEU A 208 9.44 9.63 9.30
CA LEU A 208 9.37 10.88 10.06
C LEU A 208 7.98 11.52 10.09
N ASN A 209 7.38 11.70 8.92
CA ASN A 209 6.07 12.33 8.81
C ASN A 209 4.94 11.39 9.29
N VAL A 210 5.13 10.08 9.13
CA VAL A 210 4.17 9.06 9.63
C VAL A 210 4.11 9.12 11.16
N ILE A 211 5.27 9.13 11.82
CA ILE A 211 5.36 9.22 13.30
C ILE A 211 4.64 10.48 13.78
N SER A 212 4.99 11.64 13.22
CA SER A 212 4.43 12.93 13.62
C SER A 212 2.91 12.98 13.42
N ASN A 213 2.41 12.50 12.28
CA ASN A 213 0.97 12.49 11.99
C ASN A 213 0.21 11.51 12.88
N LEU A 214 0.70 10.30 13.05
CA LEU A 214 0.03 9.28 13.86
C LEU A 214 0.01 9.62 15.34
N LEU A 215 1.00 10.33 15.88
CA LEU A 215 0.97 10.83 17.26
C LEU A 215 -0.22 11.76 17.52
N GLU A 216 -0.67 12.50 16.52
CA GLU A 216 -1.87 13.35 16.62
C GLU A 216 -3.18 12.55 16.54
N LYS A 217 -3.15 11.38 15.95
CA LYS A 217 -4.35 10.57 15.64
C LYS A 217 -4.58 9.42 16.62
N CYS A 218 -3.52 8.73 17.05
CA CYS A 218 -3.60 7.53 17.89
C CYS A 218 -3.67 7.84 19.39
N ASP A 219 -4.00 6.84 20.19
CA ASP A 219 -3.90 6.85 21.65
C ASP A 219 -2.56 6.28 22.12
N THR A 220 -2.07 5.27 21.40
CA THR A 220 -0.77 4.63 21.67
C THR A 220 -0.03 4.43 20.34
N LEU A 221 1.23 4.83 20.31
CA LEU A 221 2.16 4.56 19.21
C LEU A 221 3.24 3.61 19.67
N ILE A 222 3.36 2.48 18.99
CA ILE A 222 4.35 1.44 19.23
C ILE A 222 5.44 1.54 18.18
N ILE A 223 6.70 1.61 18.61
CA ILE A 223 7.88 1.67 17.75
C ILE A 223 8.66 0.37 17.86
N GLY A 224 8.95 -0.26 16.71
CA GLY A 224 9.77 -1.46 16.62
C GLY A 224 10.72 -1.42 15.44
N GLY A 225 11.36 -2.55 15.14
CA GLY A 225 12.33 -2.65 14.06
C GLY A 225 13.62 -1.87 14.31
N GLY A 226 14.46 -1.77 13.31
CA GLY A 226 15.74 -1.05 13.38
C GLY A 226 15.60 0.43 13.72
N MET A 227 14.50 1.06 13.33
CA MET A 227 14.23 2.46 13.66
C MET A 227 14.10 2.74 15.15
N ALA A 228 13.78 1.74 15.95
CA ALA A 228 13.63 1.90 17.40
C ALA A 228 14.96 2.25 18.09
N TYR A 229 16.09 1.81 17.55
CA TYR A 229 17.39 2.06 18.19
C TYR A 229 17.81 3.52 18.14
N THR A 230 17.40 4.28 17.15
CA THR A 230 17.61 5.74 17.14
C THR A 230 16.84 6.41 18.28
N PHE A 231 15.63 5.98 18.57
CA PHE A 231 14.88 6.44 19.74
C PHE A 231 15.53 6.04 21.05
N LEU A 232 16.02 4.81 21.17
CA LEU A 232 16.69 4.33 22.38
C LEU A 232 17.97 5.12 22.63
N LYS A 233 18.74 5.41 21.60
CA LYS A 233 19.91 6.30 21.70
C LYS A 233 19.52 7.70 22.14
N ALA A 234 18.43 8.25 21.60
CA ALA A 234 17.89 9.54 22.02
C ALA A 234 17.49 9.57 23.50
N LYS A 235 17.10 8.43 24.08
CA LYS A 235 16.85 8.26 25.52
C LYS A 235 18.12 8.19 26.35
N GLY A 236 19.29 8.11 25.72
CA GLY A 236 20.58 8.02 26.38
C GLY A 236 21.10 6.58 26.52
N TYR A 237 20.51 5.59 25.88
CA TYR A 237 20.98 4.20 25.96
C TYR A 237 22.11 3.94 24.97
N GLU A 238 23.03 3.05 25.37
CA GLU A 238 24.02 2.47 24.47
C GLU A 238 23.33 1.37 23.63
N ILE A 239 23.52 1.39 22.33
CA ILE A 239 22.82 0.48 21.40
C ILE A 239 23.75 -0.49 20.67
N GLY A 240 25.04 -0.53 21.05
CA GLY A 240 26.04 -1.37 20.39
C GLY A 240 26.21 -1.04 18.91
N LEU A 241 26.20 -2.07 18.07
CA LEU A 241 26.31 -1.95 16.62
C LEU A 241 24.94 -1.84 15.91
N SER A 242 23.86 -1.64 16.67
CA SER A 242 22.52 -1.55 16.11
C SER A 242 22.37 -0.40 15.10
N LEU A 243 21.44 -0.55 14.17
CA LEU A 243 21.12 0.50 13.20
C LEU A 243 20.77 1.81 13.93
N VAL A 244 21.32 2.90 13.44
CA VAL A 244 21.09 4.22 14.01
C VAL A 244 21.23 5.30 12.94
N ASP A 245 20.40 6.32 13.04
CA ASP A 245 20.55 7.56 12.28
C ASP A 245 20.84 8.70 13.26
N ASP A 246 22.12 9.01 13.44
CA ASP A 246 22.57 10.03 14.38
C ASP A 246 22.02 11.43 14.01
N SER A 247 21.74 11.67 12.74
CA SER A 247 21.15 12.95 12.28
C SER A 247 19.69 13.13 12.73
N LYS A 248 19.04 12.09 13.25
CA LYS A 248 17.63 12.07 13.66
C LYS A 248 17.43 11.98 15.19
N ILE A 249 18.49 12.04 15.96
CA ILE A 249 18.40 12.00 17.44
C ILE A 249 17.52 13.15 17.96
N ASP A 250 17.74 14.36 17.48
CA ASP A 250 16.96 15.52 17.90
C ASP A 250 15.48 15.38 17.52
N TYR A 251 15.22 14.88 16.33
CA TYR A 251 13.86 14.57 15.89
C TYR A 251 13.16 13.55 16.81
N CYS A 252 13.87 12.48 17.19
CA CYS A 252 13.33 11.49 18.11
C CYS A 252 12.99 12.10 19.48
N LYS A 253 13.83 12.99 19.98
CA LYS A 253 13.55 13.73 21.22
C LYS A 253 12.31 14.62 21.08
N GLU A 254 12.17 15.32 19.97
CA GLU A 254 10.98 16.13 19.67
C GLU A 254 9.71 15.29 19.66
N MET A 255 9.74 14.09 19.07
CA MET A 255 8.58 13.20 19.01
C MET A 255 8.21 12.65 20.39
N MET A 256 9.19 12.35 21.24
CA MET A 256 8.93 11.96 22.64
C MET A 256 8.27 13.09 23.43
N GLU A 257 8.75 14.32 23.27
CA GLU A 257 8.16 15.53 23.87
C GLU A 257 6.74 15.79 23.33
N LYS A 258 6.54 15.64 22.03
CA LYS A 258 5.22 15.78 21.39
C LYS A 258 4.23 14.77 21.97
N ALA A 259 4.60 13.52 22.10
CA ALA A 259 3.77 12.48 22.69
C ALA A 259 3.35 12.82 24.12
N GLU A 260 4.30 13.30 24.94
CA GLU A 260 4.03 13.72 26.31
C GLU A 260 3.04 14.90 26.37
N LYS A 261 3.27 15.94 25.56
CA LYS A 261 2.39 17.10 25.49
C LYS A 261 0.96 16.76 25.04
N LEU A 262 0.83 15.79 24.13
CA LEU A 262 -0.46 15.34 23.64
C LEU A 262 -1.12 14.28 24.55
N GLY A 263 -0.47 13.84 25.60
CA GLY A 263 -0.95 12.78 26.50
C GLY A 263 -1.03 11.41 25.83
N LYS A 264 -0.19 11.15 24.83
CA LYS A 264 -0.14 9.88 24.09
C LYS A 264 0.89 8.93 24.72
N LYS A 265 0.59 7.62 24.66
CA LYS A 265 1.56 6.59 25.02
C LYS A 265 2.48 6.32 23.83
N LEU A 266 3.78 6.44 24.05
CA LEU A 266 4.80 6.11 23.06
C LEU A 266 5.64 4.97 23.62
N LEU A 267 5.50 3.77 23.04
CA LEU A 267 6.14 2.56 23.53
C LEU A 267 7.37 2.21 22.69
N PHE A 268 8.45 1.90 23.38
CA PHE A 268 9.72 1.45 22.81
C PHE A 268 10.08 0.05 23.31
N PRO A 269 10.98 -0.67 22.61
CA PRO A 269 11.50 -1.93 23.11
C PRO A 269 12.13 -1.75 24.50
N VAL A 270 11.81 -2.66 25.42
CA VAL A 270 12.40 -2.76 26.75
C VAL A 270 13.49 -3.82 26.81
N ASP A 271 13.52 -4.69 25.82
CA ASP A 271 14.57 -5.67 25.55
C ASP A 271 14.71 -5.93 24.05
N THR A 272 15.80 -6.55 23.67
CA THR A 272 16.12 -6.79 22.25
C THR A 272 16.85 -8.11 22.07
N VAL A 273 16.58 -8.76 20.94
CA VAL A 273 17.34 -9.93 20.48
C VAL A 273 18.53 -9.42 19.65
N MET A 274 19.73 -9.76 20.08
CA MET A 274 20.98 -9.28 19.48
C MET A 274 21.80 -10.42 18.88
N ILE A 275 22.62 -10.08 17.89
CA ILE A 275 23.52 -10.98 17.18
C ILE A 275 24.92 -10.37 17.07
N GLU A 276 25.94 -11.21 16.86
CA GLU A 276 27.31 -10.75 16.57
C GLU A 276 27.50 -10.49 15.09
N ASP A 277 27.10 -11.46 14.25
CA ASP A 277 27.24 -11.42 12.78
C ASP A 277 25.87 -11.46 12.11
N PHE A 278 25.63 -10.55 11.19
CA PHE A 278 24.39 -10.52 10.42
C PHE A 278 24.28 -11.78 9.53
N PRO A 279 23.11 -12.44 9.48
CA PRO A 279 22.94 -13.68 8.73
C PRO A 279 23.18 -13.48 7.23
N ASN A 280 23.96 -14.39 6.63
CA ASN A 280 24.22 -14.43 5.21
C ASN A 280 24.29 -15.91 4.74
N PRO A 281 23.26 -16.41 4.00
CA PRO A 281 22.09 -15.67 3.53
C PRO A 281 21.17 -15.17 4.68
N ILE A 282 20.30 -14.22 4.38
CA ILE A 282 19.46 -13.55 5.40
C ILE A 282 18.61 -14.54 6.20
N ASP A 283 18.20 -15.64 5.59
CA ASP A 283 17.35 -16.69 6.17
C ASP A 283 18.12 -17.82 6.85
N ASP A 284 19.44 -17.67 7.06
CA ASP A 284 20.27 -18.67 7.73
C ASP A 284 19.78 -18.90 9.17
N PRO A 285 19.25 -20.10 9.49
CA PRO A 285 18.68 -20.36 10.81
C PRO A 285 19.76 -20.70 11.88
N SER A 286 21.03 -20.81 11.47
CA SER A 286 22.13 -21.20 12.36
C SER A 286 22.70 -20.04 13.19
N ILE A 287 22.22 -18.81 12.98
CA ILE A 287 22.68 -17.64 13.73
C ILE A 287 22.45 -17.80 15.23
N LYS A 288 23.37 -17.29 16.01
CA LYS A 288 23.29 -17.28 17.47
C LYS A 288 22.70 -15.95 17.93
N THR A 289 21.72 -16.03 18.82
CA THR A 289 21.03 -14.88 19.38
C THR A 289 21.15 -14.85 20.89
N GLU A 290 21.08 -13.66 21.44
CA GLU A 290 21.08 -13.43 22.88
C GLU A 290 20.17 -12.24 23.20
N VAL A 291 19.44 -12.30 24.30
CA VAL A 291 18.49 -11.24 24.69
C VAL A 291 19.15 -10.34 25.74
N PHE A 292 19.02 -9.03 25.51
CA PHE A 292 19.51 -8.01 26.46
C PHE A 292 18.40 -7.01 26.74
N ASP A 293 18.39 -6.49 27.97
CA ASP A 293 17.57 -5.34 28.31
C ASP A 293 18.00 -4.13 27.45
N ALA A 294 17.08 -3.25 27.12
CA ALA A 294 17.34 -2.13 26.21
C ALA A 294 18.40 -1.14 26.75
N ASP A 295 18.57 -1.06 28.06
CA ASP A 295 19.57 -0.22 28.71
C ASP A 295 20.90 -0.93 29.00
N LYS A 296 21.05 -2.17 28.51
CA LYS A 296 22.23 -3.04 28.77
C LYS A 296 22.75 -3.73 27.52
N MET A 297 22.64 -3.09 26.37
CA MET A 297 23.14 -3.66 25.14
C MET A 297 24.66 -3.64 25.06
N PRO A 298 25.32 -4.79 24.76
CA PRO A 298 26.75 -4.85 24.59
C PRO A 298 27.25 -4.10 23.35
N ALA A 299 28.47 -3.59 23.39
CA ALA A 299 29.04 -2.76 22.33
C ALA A 299 29.35 -3.51 21.03
N ASP A 300 29.51 -4.84 21.10
CA ASP A 300 29.95 -5.70 20.01
C ASP A 300 28.81 -6.46 19.31
N LYS A 301 27.56 -6.14 19.62
CA LYS A 301 26.38 -6.81 19.06
C LYS A 301 25.40 -5.80 18.48
N GLU A 302 24.57 -6.28 17.55
CA GLU A 302 23.47 -5.48 16.98
C GLU A 302 22.11 -6.10 17.29
N GLY A 303 21.13 -5.24 17.57
CA GLY A 303 19.73 -5.64 17.75
C GLY A 303 19.03 -5.93 16.44
N CYS A 304 18.29 -7.06 16.38
CA CYS A 304 17.62 -7.52 15.18
C CYS A 304 16.17 -7.93 15.37
N ASP A 305 15.67 -7.93 16.58
CA ASP A 305 14.26 -8.18 16.90
C ASP A 305 13.94 -7.64 18.28
N ILE A 306 12.66 -7.46 18.57
CA ILE A 306 12.19 -7.16 19.93
C ILE A 306 12.28 -8.41 20.79
N GLY A 307 12.59 -8.23 22.07
CA GLY A 307 12.72 -9.32 23.01
C GLY A 307 11.40 -9.75 23.65
N PRO A 308 11.42 -10.79 24.50
CA PRO A 308 10.20 -11.36 25.09
C PRO A 308 9.42 -10.40 26.00
N LYS A 309 10.09 -9.53 26.75
CA LYS A 309 9.42 -8.52 27.58
C LYS A 309 8.72 -7.47 26.72
N THR A 310 9.33 -7.10 25.59
CA THR A 310 8.74 -6.17 24.62
C THR A 310 7.52 -6.80 23.94
N ILE A 311 7.60 -8.07 23.58
CA ILE A 311 6.47 -8.83 23.02
C ILE A 311 5.26 -8.77 23.96
N GLU A 312 5.47 -9.01 25.26
CA GLU A 312 4.41 -8.93 26.26
C GLU A 312 3.82 -7.51 26.33
N LEU A 313 4.67 -6.50 26.42
CA LEU A 313 4.27 -5.09 26.48
C LEU A 313 3.42 -4.69 25.26
N TYR A 314 3.87 -5.03 24.05
CA TYR A 314 3.20 -4.67 22.81
C TYR A 314 1.90 -5.47 22.61
N SER A 315 1.91 -6.75 22.95
CA SER A 315 0.71 -7.59 22.89
C SER A 315 -0.38 -7.10 23.84
N ASP A 316 -0.02 -6.68 25.02
CA ASP A 316 -0.96 -6.13 26.01
C ASP A 316 -1.58 -4.80 25.53
N ALA A 317 -0.79 -3.95 24.90
CA ALA A 317 -1.30 -2.71 24.29
C ALA A 317 -2.31 -3.00 23.17
N VAL A 318 -2.04 -4.00 22.33
CA VAL A 318 -2.94 -4.42 21.23
C VAL A 318 -4.25 -4.99 21.76
N LYS A 319 -4.23 -5.75 22.85
CA LYS A 319 -5.44 -6.38 23.42
C LYS A 319 -6.54 -5.39 23.81
N THR A 320 -6.17 -4.18 24.18
CA THR A 320 -7.13 -3.15 24.58
C THR A 320 -7.66 -2.31 23.41
N ALA A 321 -7.05 -2.44 22.23
CA ALA A 321 -7.37 -1.64 21.07
C ALA A 321 -8.73 -1.99 20.45
N LYS A 322 -9.36 -0.99 19.83
CA LYS A 322 -10.51 -1.16 18.94
C LYS A 322 -10.14 -0.92 17.48
N THR A 323 -9.07 -0.17 17.25
CA THR A 323 -8.47 0.05 15.92
C THR A 323 -6.97 -0.14 16.04
N VAL A 324 -6.38 -0.92 15.13
CA VAL A 324 -4.93 -1.09 14.99
C VAL A 324 -4.51 -0.85 13.55
N VAL A 325 -3.53 0.02 13.36
CA VAL A 325 -2.84 0.20 12.07
C VAL A 325 -1.38 -0.18 12.27
N TRP A 326 -0.90 -1.10 11.46
CA TRP A 326 0.48 -1.59 11.53
C TRP A 326 1.22 -1.39 10.21
N ASN A 327 2.37 -0.72 10.26
CA ASN A 327 3.26 -0.49 9.13
C ASN A 327 4.72 -0.73 9.53
N GLY A 328 5.33 -1.77 8.99
CA GLY A 328 6.74 -2.15 9.18
C GLY A 328 6.97 -3.25 10.21
N PRO A 329 7.83 -4.23 9.91
CA PRO A 329 8.12 -5.36 10.80
C PRO A 329 8.89 -4.93 12.06
N MET A 330 8.83 -5.79 13.08
CA MET A 330 9.50 -5.55 14.38
C MET A 330 10.96 -5.99 14.40
N GLY A 331 11.39 -6.75 13.42
CA GLY A 331 12.74 -7.28 13.32
C GLY A 331 13.05 -7.80 11.92
N VAL A 332 14.15 -8.52 11.79
CA VAL A 332 14.57 -9.16 10.54
C VAL A 332 13.75 -10.43 10.32
N PHE A 333 12.48 -10.25 9.97
CA PHE A 333 11.48 -11.33 9.90
C PHE A 333 11.76 -12.36 8.78
N GLU A 334 12.60 -12.03 7.82
CA GLU A 334 13.07 -12.95 6.78
C GLU A 334 13.89 -14.10 7.36
N ASN A 335 14.45 -13.91 8.54
CA ASN A 335 15.16 -14.96 9.27
C ASN A 335 14.22 -15.61 10.30
N PRO A 336 14.07 -16.94 10.27
CA PRO A 336 13.13 -17.64 11.15
C PRO A 336 13.45 -17.48 12.65
N VAL A 337 14.72 -17.24 13.01
CA VAL A 337 15.16 -17.03 14.39
C VAL A 337 14.88 -15.61 14.86
N LEU A 338 14.84 -14.64 13.94
CA LEU A 338 14.61 -13.21 14.20
C LEU A 338 13.18 -12.76 13.89
N ALA A 339 12.28 -13.70 13.60
CA ALA A 339 10.88 -13.42 13.25
C ALA A 339 9.92 -13.44 14.45
N ALA A 340 10.39 -13.82 15.64
CA ALA A 340 9.53 -14.05 16.80
C ALA A 340 8.73 -12.81 17.21
N GLY A 341 9.33 -11.63 17.19
CA GLY A 341 8.68 -10.37 17.51
C GLY A 341 7.58 -9.99 16.54
N THR A 342 7.88 -10.05 15.25
CA THR A 342 6.90 -9.78 14.18
C THR A 342 5.75 -10.78 14.21
N LYS A 343 6.06 -12.06 14.41
CA LYS A 343 5.05 -13.12 14.56
C LYS A 343 4.14 -12.89 15.76
N ALA A 344 4.70 -12.50 16.90
CA ALA A 344 3.94 -12.25 18.13
C ALA A 344 2.98 -11.06 17.97
N VAL A 345 3.42 -9.99 17.34
CA VAL A 345 2.55 -8.85 17.01
C VAL A 345 1.42 -9.26 16.07
N ALA A 346 1.73 -10.01 15.01
CA ALA A 346 0.72 -10.55 14.10
C ALA A 346 -0.30 -11.45 14.82
N ALA A 347 0.16 -12.31 15.72
CA ALA A 347 -0.71 -13.16 16.54
C ALA A 347 -1.62 -12.34 17.46
N ALA A 348 -1.09 -11.29 18.10
CA ALA A 348 -1.88 -10.39 18.92
C ALA A 348 -2.99 -9.68 18.14
N LEU A 349 -2.68 -9.22 16.91
CA LEU A 349 -3.68 -8.64 16.03
C LEU A 349 -4.74 -9.67 15.59
N ALA A 350 -4.35 -10.92 15.36
CA ALA A 350 -5.25 -12.00 14.99
C ALA A 350 -6.23 -12.38 16.11
N ASP A 351 -5.83 -12.20 17.36
CA ASP A 351 -6.62 -12.57 18.55
C ASP A 351 -7.53 -11.44 19.07
N THR A 352 -7.42 -10.24 18.54
CA THR A 352 -8.22 -9.11 19.00
C THR A 352 -9.50 -8.94 18.18
N ASP A 353 -10.55 -8.38 18.79
CA ASP A 353 -11.78 -7.96 18.12
C ASP A 353 -11.65 -6.59 17.44
N ALA A 354 -10.50 -5.97 17.49
CA ALA A 354 -10.23 -4.68 16.85
C ALA A 354 -10.31 -4.77 15.33
N THR A 355 -10.60 -3.64 14.69
CA THR A 355 -10.33 -3.48 13.27
C THR A 355 -8.83 -3.39 13.07
N THR A 356 -8.26 -4.35 12.36
CA THR A 356 -6.82 -4.51 12.14
C THR A 356 -6.46 -4.24 10.69
N ILE A 357 -5.57 -3.27 10.47
CA ILE A 357 -5.19 -2.80 9.15
C ILE A 357 -3.68 -2.87 9.02
N ILE A 358 -3.23 -3.56 7.98
CA ILE A 358 -1.81 -3.69 7.64
C ILE A 358 -1.51 -2.74 6.47
N GLY A 359 -0.56 -1.84 6.66
CA GLY A 359 -0.08 -0.93 5.61
C GLY A 359 1.38 -1.21 5.27
N GLY A 360 1.71 -1.13 3.97
CA GLY A 360 3.06 -1.32 3.47
C GLY A 360 3.39 -2.76 3.04
N GLY A 361 4.28 -2.86 2.05
CA GLY A 361 4.63 -4.14 1.43
C GLY A 361 5.31 -5.13 2.36
N ASP A 362 6.25 -4.67 3.18
CA ASP A 362 7.00 -5.53 4.10
C ASP A 362 6.09 -6.11 5.20
N SER A 363 5.19 -5.29 5.74
CA SER A 363 4.22 -5.75 6.73
C SER A 363 3.24 -6.76 6.15
N ALA A 364 2.73 -6.50 4.94
CA ALA A 364 1.86 -7.42 4.23
C ALA A 364 2.56 -8.74 3.94
N ALA A 365 3.81 -8.69 3.46
CA ALA A 365 4.64 -9.88 3.23
C ALA A 365 4.86 -10.66 4.52
N ALA A 366 5.23 -9.99 5.61
CA ALA A 366 5.47 -10.62 6.90
C ALA A 366 4.21 -11.32 7.43
N VAL A 367 3.07 -10.65 7.42
CA VAL A 367 1.80 -11.19 7.92
C VAL A 367 1.36 -12.41 7.11
N ASN A 368 1.48 -12.34 5.78
CA ASN A 368 1.13 -13.45 4.88
C ASN A 368 2.10 -14.63 5.04
N GLN A 369 3.40 -14.37 5.08
CA GLN A 369 4.43 -15.40 5.27
C GLN A 369 4.26 -16.14 6.59
N LEU A 370 3.85 -15.42 7.64
CA LEU A 370 3.64 -15.98 8.97
C LEU A 370 2.26 -16.63 9.17
N GLY A 371 1.39 -16.60 8.13
CA GLY A 371 0.11 -17.29 8.13
C GLY A 371 -1.05 -16.55 8.79
N TYR A 372 -0.92 -15.25 9.04
CA TYR A 372 -1.95 -14.44 9.71
C TYR A 372 -2.75 -13.52 8.77
N GLY A 373 -2.44 -13.51 7.46
CA GLY A 373 -3.05 -12.58 6.52
C GLY A 373 -4.58 -12.62 6.49
N SER A 374 -5.18 -13.81 6.50
CA SER A 374 -6.64 -13.98 6.48
C SER A 374 -7.36 -13.53 7.75
N LYS A 375 -6.62 -13.32 8.83
CA LYS A 375 -7.17 -12.86 10.12
C LYS A 375 -7.12 -11.34 10.29
N MET A 376 -6.53 -10.62 9.35
CA MET A 376 -6.52 -9.17 9.35
C MET A 376 -7.81 -8.62 8.72
N SER A 377 -8.33 -7.52 9.24
CA SER A 377 -9.52 -6.88 8.67
C SER A 377 -9.26 -6.36 7.26
N HIS A 378 -8.07 -5.79 7.05
CA HIS A 378 -7.65 -5.29 5.75
C HIS A 378 -6.12 -5.28 5.63
N ILE A 379 -5.62 -5.75 4.50
CA ILE A 379 -4.20 -5.59 4.11
C ILE A 379 -4.18 -4.64 2.94
N SER A 380 -3.63 -3.44 3.15
CA SER A 380 -3.55 -2.44 2.08
C SER A 380 -2.60 -2.88 0.98
N THR A 381 -3.05 -2.75 -0.25
CA THR A 381 -2.24 -3.00 -1.44
C THR A 381 -1.53 -1.74 -1.95
N GLY A 382 -1.70 -0.63 -1.24
CA GLY A 382 -1.32 0.70 -1.70
C GLY A 382 0.18 1.02 -1.68
N GLY A 383 1.00 0.26 -0.96
CA GLY A 383 2.44 0.54 -0.87
C GLY A 383 2.73 2.00 -0.50
N GLY A 384 3.30 2.75 -1.45
CA GLY A 384 3.61 4.16 -1.27
C GLY A 384 2.38 5.05 -1.00
N ALA A 385 1.24 4.75 -1.59
CA ALA A 385 0.01 5.48 -1.33
C ALA A 385 -0.47 5.32 0.11
N SER A 386 -0.38 4.11 0.65
CA SER A 386 -0.70 3.84 2.06
C SER A 386 0.21 4.65 3.00
N LEU A 387 1.51 4.66 2.70
CA LEU A 387 2.49 5.39 3.49
C LEU A 387 2.22 6.90 3.46
N GLU A 388 1.99 7.48 2.28
CA GLU A 388 1.68 8.90 2.15
C GLU A 388 0.36 9.29 2.83
N PHE A 389 -0.63 8.39 2.81
CA PHE A 389 -1.86 8.60 3.57
C PHE A 389 -1.59 8.63 5.09
N LEU A 390 -0.75 7.71 5.60
CA LEU A 390 -0.35 7.70 7.01
C LEU A 390 0.48 8.94 7.40
N GLU A 391 1.14 9.58 6.45
CA GLU A 391 1.82 10.88 6.64
C GLU A 391 0.84 12.07 6.74
N GLY A 392 -0.45 11.84 6.52
CA GLY A 392 -1.46 12.89 6.51
C GLY A 392 -1.58 13.65 5.19
N LYS A 393 -0.96 13.16 4.14
CA LYS A 393 -1.02 13.78 2.82
C LYS A 393 -2.34 13.48 2.12
N GLU A 394 -2.82 14.45 1.36
CA GLU A 394 -3.90 14.22 0.41
C GLU A 394 -3.41 13.32 -0.73
N LEU A 395 -4.22 12.32 -1.07
CA LEU A 395 -3.95 11.46 -2.23
C LEU A 395 -4.69 12.02 -3.45
N PRO A 396 -3.96 12.56 -4.45
CA PRO A 396 -4.61 13.22 -5.59
C PRO A 396 -5.53 12.30 -6.38
N GLY A 397 -5.22 11.01 -6.48
CA GLY A 397 -6.09 10.04 -7.17
C GLY A 397 -7.41 9.79 -6.44
N VAL A 398 -7.46 9.94 -5.12
CA VAL A 398 -8.69 9.87 -4.34
C VAL A 398 -9.43 11.20 -4.42
N ALA A 399 -8.71 12.31 -4.25
CA ALA A 399 -9.29 13.66 -4.27
C ALA A 399 -10.00 13.99 -5.59
N ALA A 400 -9.53 13.44 -6.70
CA ALA A 400 -10.09 13.66 -8.04
C ALA A 400 -11.46 13.00 -8.26
N ALA A 401 -11.87 12.03 -7.45
CA ALA A 401 -13.19 11.41 -7.53
C ALA A 401 -14.27 12.33 -6.96
N ASN A 402 -15.49 12.20 -7.50
CA ASN A 402 -16.63 12.98 -7.03
C ASN A 402 -17.03 12.60 -5.60
N ASP A 403 -17.36 13.59 -4.80
CA ASP A 403 -17.97 13.41 -3.47
C ASP A 403 -19.43 12.99 -3.59
N LYS A 404 -19.91 12.22 -2.59
CA LYS A 404 -21.34 11.91 -2.44
C LYS A 404 -22.15 13.12 -2.08
#